data_ad9eb5b9971ad336207a635aa41cd4dc
#
_entry.id   ad9eb5b9971ad336207a635aa41cd4dc
#
_cell.length_a   1.000
_cell.length_b   1.000
_cell.length_c   1.000
_cell.angle_alpha   90.00
_cell.angle_beta   90.00
_cell.angle_gamma   90.00
#
_symmetry.space_group_name_H-M   'P 1'
#
loop_
_entity.id
_entity.type
_entity.pdbx_description
1 polymer ?
#
loop_
_entity_poly.entity_id
_entity_poly.type
_entity_poly.pdbx_seq_one_letter_code
_entity_poly.pdbx_strand_id
1 'polypeptide(L)'
;MTARIPLSAPDITQLEIDAVTAVLRTPHLSLGPELVAFETALASYHRVPHAVAVSSGTAGLHLALLTLSIGEGDEVLIPSFTFIAVANAVLQVRATPVFAEIDPVTLNMDPQAAERAITPRTRAILLPHTFGIPADIDVFQTLAARHNLFLIEDACEAIGAEFGQPPNARRAGSFGHLAVLGFYPNKQITTGEGGAVLAHDPAHATRLRSLRNQGRGPQRQVFVDGVEGRQPSQDWLDHAEPGYNYRLSDIACALGRVQLSRIDETLALRQAAAARYNRLLAPIPGLELPPLTLPNRVISWFVYVVRLPQSADRHRTQAALAQRGIATGRYFPPIHQQPAWQAHSSAAVNLPLTESIALRTLALPFFNRITPDQQQHVADALRDALAPN
;
A
#
# COMPACT_ATOMS: atom_id res chain seq x y z
N MET A 1 19.97 11.33 -27.77
CA MET A 1 19.55 11.37 -26.36
C MET A 1 19.04 10.00 -26.00
N THR A 2 19.69 9.27 -25.10
CA THR A 2 19.19 7.99 -24.56
C THR A 2 17.83 8.24 -23.89
N ALA A 3 16.82 7.45 -24.25
CA ALA A 3 15.49 7.58 -23.68
C ALA A 3 15.56 7.41 -22.15
N ARG A 4 14.94 8.34 -21.43
CA ARG A 4 14.92 8.33 -19.95
C ARG A 4 14.13 7.10 -19.45
N ILE A 5 14.74 6.30 -18.57
CA ILE A 5 14.07 5.19 -17.90
C ILE A 5 13.39 5.72 -16.63
N PRO A 6 12.05 5.75 -16.56
CA PRO A 6 11.33 6.23 -15.38
C PRO A 6 11.45 5.25 -14.23
N LEU A 7 11.24 5.72 -12.98
CA LEU A 7 11.23 4.87 -11.80
C LEU A 7 10.06 3.88 -11.81
N SER A 8 8.90 4.33 -12.31
CA SER A 8 7.69 3.53 -12.47
C SER A 8 6.88 4.02 -13.65
N ALA A 9 6.01 3.18 -14.18
CA ALA A 9 5.04 3.52 -15.22
C ALA A 9 3.78 2.66 -15.06
N PRO A 10 2.58 3.23 -15.21
CA PRO A 10 1.35 2.47 -15.24
C PRO A 10 1.27 1.63 -16.51
N ASP A 11 0.60 0.47 -16.44
CA ASP A 11 0.37 -0.41 -17.58
C ASP A 11 -1.08 -0.29 -18.05
N ILE A 12 -1.34 0.67 -18.92
CA ILE A 12 -2.67 0.96 -19.48
C ILE A 12 -2.74 0.38 -20.89
N THR A 13 -3.81 -0.36 -21.18
CA THR A 13 -4.10 -0.94 -22.50
C THR A 13 -5.40 -0.36 -23.06
N GLN A 14 -5.79 -0.85 -24.26
CA GLN A 14 -7.05 -0.45 -24.85
C GLN A 14 -8.27 -0.86 -24.02
N LEU A 15 -8.15 -1.95 -23.23
CA LEU A 15 -9.24 -2.43 -22.36
C LEU A 15 -9.62 -1.38 -21.29
N GLU A 16 -8.64 -0.76 -20.65
CA GLU A 16 -8.86 0.30 -19.67
C GLU A 16 -9.47 1.55 -20.34
N ILE A 17 -8.95 1.93 -21.51
CA ILE A 17 -9.45 3.09 -22.27
C ILE A 17 -10.93 2.88 -22.65
N ASP A 18 -11.27 1.70 -23.15
CA ASP A 18 -12.64 1.37 -23.54
C ASP A 18 -13.60 1.36 -22.35
N ALA A 19 -13.19 0.79 -21.22
CA ALA A 19 -14.01 0.76 -20.00
C ALA A 19 -14.29 2.17 -19.47
N VAL A 20 -13.29 3.01 -19.39
CA VAL A 20 -13.43 4.42 -18.98
C VAL A 20 -14.32 5.19 -19.94
N THR A 21 -14.12 4.99 -21.25
CA THR A 21 -14.93 5.63 -22.29
C THR A 21 -16.40 5.20 -22.22
N ALA A 22 -16.66 3.93 -21.89
CA ALA A 22 -18.03 3.43 -21.71
C ALA A 22 -18.72 4.16 -20.54
N VAL A 23 -18.07 4.35 -19.39
CA VAL A 23 -18.62 5.10 -18.26
C VAL A 23 -18.93 6.54 -18.63
N LEU A 24 -18.05 7.22 -19.38
CA LEU A 24 -18.25 8.62 -19.80
C LEU A 24 -19.48 8.82 -20.71
N ARG A 25 -20.03 7.73 -21.30
CA ARG A 25 -21.26 7.74 -22.10
C ARG A 25 -22.52 7.51 -21.28
N THR A 26 -22.39 7.30 -19.96
CA THR A 26 -23.51 7.09 -19.04
C THR A 26 -23.75 8.33 -18.17
N PRO A 27 -24.91 8.48 -17.53
CA PRO A 27 -25.12 9.52 -16.53
C PRO A 27 -24.47 9.21 -15.17
N HIS A 28 -23.89 8.02 -14.98
CA HIS A 28 -23.40 7.53 -13.69
C HIS A 28 -21.87 7.72 -13.58
N LEU A 29 -21.42 8.87 -13.12
CA LEU A 29 -19.98 9.16 -12.98
C LEU A 29 -19.46 8.96 -11.55
N SER A 30 -20.35 8.76 -10.58
CA SER A 30 -20.01 8.56 -9.16
C SER A 30 -21.11 7.79 -8.44
N LEU A 31 -20.72 6.87 -7.56
CA LEU A 31 -21.63 5.98 -6.82
C LEU A 31 -22.54 5.12 -7.71
N GLY A 32 -22.07 4.78 -8.91
CA GLY A 32 -22.80 4.02 -9.91
C GLY A 32 -22.45 2.53 -9.91
N PRO A 33 -22.80 1.81 -10.98
CA PRO A 33 -22.65 0.37 -11.09
C PRO A 33 -21.18 -0.09 -11.10
N GLU A 34 -20.25 0.71 -11.62
CA GLU A 34 -18.83 0.35 -11.64
C GLU A 34 -18.22 0.32 -10.24
N LEU A 35 -18.68 1.21 -9.33
CA LEU A 35 -18.27 1.16 -7.92
C LEU A 35 -18.67 -0.17 -7.29
N VAL A 36 -19.92 -0.61 -7.46
CA VAL A 36 -20.41 -1.88 -6.91
C VAL A 36 -19.67 -3.06 -7.50
N ALA A 37 -19.44 -3.05 -8.81
CA ALA A 37 -18.73 -4.11 -9.53
C ALA A 37 -17.26 -4.21 -9.08
N PHE A 38 -16.58 -3.08 -8.88
CA PHE A 38 -15.19 -3.05 -8.42
C PHE A 38 -15.06 -3.52 -6.97
N GLU A 39 -15.93 -3.04 -6.05
CA GLU A 39 -15.97 -3.51 -4.65
C GLU A 39 -16.21 -5.02 -4.58
N THR A 40 -17.15 -5.54 -5.38
CA THR A 40 -17.43 -6.98 -5.45
C THR A 40 -16.22 -7.77 -5.96
N ALA A 41 -15.55 -7.29 -7.00
CA ALA A 41 -14.37 -7.93 -7.56
C ALA A 41 -13.19 -7.94 -6.56
N LEU A 42 -12.95 -6.84 -5.84
CA LEU A 42 -11.92 -6.76 -4.79
C LEU A 42 -12.22 -7.72 -3.63
N ALA A 43 -13.46 -7.76 -3.14
CA ALA A 43 -13.90 -8.66 -2.07
C ALA A 43 -13.71 -10.13 -2.49
N SER A 44 -14.12 -10.48 -3.69
CA SER A 44 -13.93 -11.82 -4.27
C SER A 44 -12.45 -12.18 -4.41
N TYR A 45 -11.64 -11.26 -4.96
CA TYR A 45 -10.20 -11.48 -5.15
C TYR A 45 -9.49 -11.76 -3.82
N HIS A 46 -9.76 -10.99 -2.77
CA HIS A 46 -9.16 -11.17 -1.45
C HIS A 46 -9.86 -12.24 -0.59
N ARG A 47 -10.98 -12.83 -1.05
CA ARG A 47 -11.80 -13.79 -0.30
C ARG A 47 -12.25 -13.23 1.04
N VAL A 48 -12.70 -11.98 1.04
CA VAL A 48 -13.29 -11.28 2.19
C VAL A 48 -14.73 -10.90 1.89
N PRO A 49 -15.62 -10.78 2.90
CA PRO A 49 -17.04 -10.46 2.67
C PRO A 49 -17.28 -9.08 2.06
N HIS A 50 -16.44 -8.11 2.40
CA HIS A 50 -16.69 -6.71 2.06
C HIS A 50 -15.43 -5.99 1.60
N ALA A 51 -15.60 -5.17 0.55
CA ALA A 51 -14.65 -4.13 0.16
C ALA A 51 -15.42 -2.80 0.05
N VAL A 52 -14.76 -1.70 0.39
CA VAL A 52 -15.30 -0.34 0.33
C VAL A 52 -14.27 0.53 -0.37
N ALA A 53 -14.53 0.89 -1.63
CA ALA A 53 -13.60 1.70 -2.41
C ALA A 53 -13.60 3.16 -1.93
N VAL A 54 -12.43 3.77 -1.88
CA VAL A 54 -12.19 5.11 -1.33
C VAL A 54 -11.25 5.90 -2.25
N SER A 55 -11.20 7.23 -2.07
CA SER A 55 -10.46 8.15 -2.94
C SER A 55 -8.93 7.99 -2.92
N SER A 56 -8.36 7.33 -1.89
CA SER A 56 -6.92 7.02 -1.80
C SER A 56 -6.66 5.98 -0.70
N GLY A 57 -5.48 5.36 -0.72
CA GLY A 57 -5.02 4.53 0.39
C GLY A 57 -4.98 5.28 1.73
N THR A 58 -4.53 6.55 1.72
CA THR A 58 -4.51 7.41 2.91
C THR A 58 -5.91 7.63 3.48
N ALA A 59 -6.90 7.90 2.61
CA ALA A 59 -8.31 7.99 3.03
C ALA A 59 -8.80 6.66 3.63
N GLY A 60 -8.36 5.53 3.06
CA GLY A 60 -8.67 4.21 3.60
C GLY A 60 -8.08 3.98 5.00
N LEU A 61 -6.82 4.33 5.23
CA LEU A 61 -6.17 4.24 6.55
C LEU A 61 -6.88 5.09 7.60
N HIS A 62 -7.22 6.33 7.24
CA HIS A 62 -7.96 7.24 8.10
C HIS A 62 -9.34 6.67 8.48
N LEU A 63 -10.11 6.21 7.49
CA LEU A 63 -11.42 5.61 7.73
C LEU A 63 -11.33 4.30 8.52
N ALA A 64 -10.28 3.50 8.33
CA ALA A 64 -10.08 2.27 9.10
C ALA A 64 -9.92 2.56 10.59
N LEU A 65 -9.09 3.56 10.95
CA LEU A 65 -8.90 3.98 12.33
C LEU A 65 -10.19 4.53 12.94
N LEU A 66 -10.91 5.41 12.22
CA LEU A 66 -12.20 5.94 12.66
C LEU A 66 -13.24 4.83 12.86
N THR A 67 -13.30 3.87 11.93
CA THR A 67 -14.24 2.74 12.00
C THR A 67 -14.04 1.91 13.27
N LEU A 68 -12.80 1.75 13.71
CA LEU A 68 -12.45 1.05 14.95
C LEU A 68 -12.48 1.96 16.19
N SER A 69 -12.99 3.21 16.03
CA SER A 69 -13.12 4.20 17.11
C SER A 69 -11.79 4.51 17.80
N ILE A 70 -10.69 4.50 17.05
CA ILE A 70 -9.36 4.90 17.52
C ILE A 70 -9.27 6.43 17.46
N GLY A 71 -8.76 7.05 18.53
CA GLY A 71 -8.73 8.50 18.67
C GLY A 71 -7.79 9.02 19.74
N GLU A 72 -8.14 10.18 20.29
CA GLU A 72 -7.32 10.88 21.29
C GLU A 72 -7.10 10.03 22.55
N GLY A 73 -5.84 9.94 23.00
CA GLY A 73 -5.42 9.11 24.11
C GLY A 73 -4.99 7.69 23.73
N ASP A 74 -5.38 7.21 22.55
CA ASP A 74 -4.97 5.91 22.03
C ASP A 74 -3.59 5.96 21.39
N GLU A 75 -2.88 4.83 21.43
CA GLU A 75 -1.63 4.62 20.73
C GLU A 75 -1.82 3.58 19.60
N VAL A 76 -1.19 3.84 18.45
CA VAL A 76 -1.16 2.92 17.31
C VAL A 76 0.28 2.54 17.03
N LEU A 77 0.57 1.25 17.07
CA LEU A 77 1.89 0.71 16.81
C LEU A 77 2.11 0.59 15.28
N ILE A 78 3.21 1.19 14.80
CA ILE A 78 3.59 1.26 13.39
C ILE A 78 5.11 1.11 13.21
N PRO A 79 5.62 0.64 12.05
CA PRO A 79 7.03 0.76 11.74
C PRO A 79 7.37 2.19 11.31
N SER A 80 8.62 2.60 11.53
CA SER A 80 9.09 3.88 11.00
C SER A 80 9.58 3.80 9.54
N PHE A 81 9.89 2.59 9.06
CA PHE A 81 10.32 2.33 7.68
C PHE A 81 9.10 1.99 6.81
N THR A 82 8.30 3.00 6.51
CA THR A 82 7.14 2.89 5.64
C THR A 82 6.79 4.24 5.04
N PHE A 83 5.74 4.28 4.19
CA PHE A 83 5.25 5.55 3.64
C PHE A 83 4.58 6.37 4.74
N ILE A 84 4.81 7.69 4.73
CA ILE A 84 4.36 8.63 5.77
C ILE A 84 2.84 8.61 6.03
N ALA A 85 2.03 8.18 5.05
CA ALA A 85 0.58 8.12 5.18
C ALA A 85 0.10 7.30 6.38
N VAL A 86 0.86 6.27 6.78
CA VAL A 86 0.58 5.44 7.96
C VAL A 86 0.56 6.29 9.24
N ALA A 87 1.60 7.08 9.46
CA ALA A 87 1.67 7.98 10.62
C ALA A 87 0.68 9.15 10.51
N ASN A 88 0.53 9.71 9.30
CA ASN A 88 -0.43 10.81 9.07
C ASN A 88 -1.86 10.39 9.42
N ALA A 89 -2.29 9.18 9.03
CA ALA A 89 -3.62 8.69 9.35
C ALA A 89 -3.84 8.57 10.87
N VAL A 90 -2.83 8.12 11.62
CA VAL A 90 -2.89 8.07 13.09
C VAL A 90 -3.02 9.46 13.70
N LEU A 91 -2.23 10.43 13.21
CA LEU A 91 -2.32 11.82 13.69
C LEU A 91 -3.66 12.48 13.31
N GLN A 92 -4.23 12.16 12.15
CA GLN A 92 -5.53 12.69 11.70
C GLN A 92 -6.68 12.29 12.61
N VAL A 93 -6.62 11.12 13.25
CA VAL A 93 -7.59 10.71 14.28
C VAL A 93 -7.20 11.17 15.70
N ARG A 94 -6.14 11.96 15.85
CA ARG A 94 -5.61 12.48 17.12
C ARG A 94 -5.04 11.38 18.03
N ALA A 95 -4.78 10.20 17.51
CA ALA A 95 -4.05 9.15 18.21
C ALA A 95 -2.53 9.38 18.10
N THR A 96 -1.77 8.65 18.93
CA THR A 96 -0.31 8.75 18.99
C THR A 96 0.33 7.57 18.26
N PRO A 97 1.12 7.80 17.19
CA PRO A 97 1.91 6.72 16.59
C PRO A 97 3.06 6.32 17.52
N VAL A 98 3.20 5.01 17.74
CA VAL A 98 4.34 4.41 18.47
C VAL A 98 5.15 3.60 17.48
N PHE A 99 6.45 3.89 17.38
CA PHE A 99 7.30 3.25 16.39
C PHE A 99 7.98 1.99 16.92
N ALA A 100 7.99 0.94 16.09
CA ALA A 100 8.76 -0.26 16.30
C ALA A 100 9.87 -0.42 15.25
N GLU A 101 10.90 -1.18 15.58
CA GLU A 101 12.01 -1.55 14.70
C GLU A 101 11.54 -2.53 13.62
N ILE A 102 12.34 -2.70 12.59
CA ILE A 102 12.05 -3.58 11.45
C ILE A 102 12.90 -4.85 11.47
N ASP A 103 12.43 -5.88 10.80
CA ASP A 103 13.22 -7.07 10.45
C ASP A 103 14.20 -6.73 9.30
N PRO A 104 15.48 -7.09 9.41
CA PRO A 104 16.50 -6.71 8.42
C PRO A 104 16.36 -7.42 7.06
N VAL A 105 15.61 -8.50 6.97
CA VAL A 105 15.44 -9.27 5.73
C VAL A 105 14.23 -8.81 4.96
N THR A 106 13.08 -8.75 5.63
CA THR A 106 11.79 -8.41 5.03
C THR A 106 11.51 -6.92 5.01
N LEU A 107 12.19 -6.14 5.85
CA LEU A 107 11.96 -4.70 6.10
C LEU A 107 10.55 -4.40 6.63
N ASN A 108 9.81 -5.40 7.02
CA ASN A 108 8.55 -5.28 7.73
C ASN A 108 8.80 -5.02 9.23
N MET A 109 7.78 -4.61 9.96
CA MET A 109 7.87 -4.45 11.41
C MET A 109 8.29 -5.77 12.08
N ASP A 110 9.29 -5.70 12.96
CA ASP A 110 9.75 -6.85 13.75
C ASP A 110 8.75 -7.16 14.86
N PRO A 111 8.23 -8.41 14.95
CA PRO A 111 7.21 -8.76 15.94
C PRO A 111 7.70 -8.61 17.38
N GLN A 112 8.98 -8.88 17.67
CA GLN A 112 9.51 -8.77 19.02
C GLN A 112 9.70 -7.30 19.41
N ALA A 113 10.16 -6.47 18.48
CA ALA A 113 10.22 -5.02 18.69
C ALA A 113 8.83 -4.43 18.89
N ALA A 114 7.85 -4.90 18.11
CA ALA A 114 6.45 -4.53 18.26
C ALA A 114 5.92 -4.87 19.67
N GLU A 115 6.13 -6.10 20.14
CA GLU A 115 5.67 -6.52 21.47
C GLU A 115 6.27 -5.68 22.61
N ARG A 116 7.57 -5.36 22.51
CA ARG A 116 8.25 -4.48 23.50
C ARG A 116 7.72 -3.04 23.52
N ALA A 117 7.13 -2.58 22.42
CA ALA A 117 6.61 -1.21 22.32
C ALA A 117 5.13 -1.07 22.74
N ILE A 118 4.43 -2.19 23.05
CA ILE A 118 3.05 -2.17 23.51
C ILE A 118 2.97 -1.53 24.91
N THR A 119 2.02 -0.62 25.09
CA THR A 119 1.69 0.03 26.34
C THR A 119 0.20 -0.20 26.69
N PRO A 120 -0.25 0.17 27.89
CA PRO A 120 -1.68 0.13 28.23
C PRO A 120 -2.57 1.03 27.36
N ARG A 121 -2.02 2.00 26.64
CA ARG A 121 -2.74 2.86 25.70
C ARG A 121 -2.75 2.34 24.28
N THR A 122 -1.96 1.31 23.97
CA THR A 122 -1.95 0.72 22.62
C THR A 122 -3.31 0.10 22.31
N ARG A 123 -3.91 0.52 21.20
CA ARG A 123 -5.24 0.06 20.77
C ARG A 123 -5.19 -0.69 19.44
N ALA A 124 -4.20 -0.40 18.61
CA ALA A 124 -4.07 -1.05 17.30
C ALA A 124 -2.61 -1.26 16.91
N ILE A 125 -2.43 -2.26 16.07
CA ILE A 125 -1.24 -2.47 15.24
C ILE A 125 -1.65 -2.14 13.81
N LEU A 126 -1.01 -1.15 13.18
CA LEU A 126 -1.15 -0.85 11.77
C LEU A 126 0.11 -1.39 11.07
N LEU A 127 -0.07 -2.48 10.32
CA LEU A 127 0.98 -3.33 9.79
C LEU A 127 1.11 -3.21 8.27
N PRO A 128 2.08 -2.44 7.76
CA PRO A 128 2.39 -2.44 6.34
C PRO A 128 3.00 -3.77 5.88
N HIS A 129 2.70 -4.14 4.64
CA HIS A 129 3.40 -5.20 3.91
C HIS A 129 4.41 -4.53 2.97
N THR A 130 5.58 -4.21 3.53
CA THR A 130 6.61 -3.38 2.90
C THR A 130 7.08 -3.96 1.56
N PHE A 131 7.02 -3.16 0.51
CA PHE A 131 7.44 -3.49 -0.86
C PHE A 131 6.74 -4.70 -1.49
N GLY A 132 5.56 -5.09 -0.95
CA GLY A 132 4.82 -6.25 -1.41
C GLY A 132 5.26 -7.57 -0.77
N ILE A 133 6.07 -7.51 0.27
CA ILE A 133 6.48 -8.68 1.08
C ILE A 133 5.49 -8.81 2.25
N PRO A 134 4.72 -9.91 2.35
CA PRO A 134 3.86 -10.12 3.50
C PRO A 134 4.65 -10.10 4.82
N ALA A 135 4.17 -9.35 5.82
CA ALA A 135 4.70 -9.40 7.18
C ALA A 135 4.45 -10.77 7.82
N ASP A 136 5.00 -11.03 9.02
CA ASP A 136 4.73 -12.23 9.82
C ASP A 136 3.33 -12.19 10.44
N ILE A 137 2.32 -12.27 9.58
CA ILE A 137 0.94 -11.91 9.89
C ILE A 137 0.31 -12.81 10.95
N ASP A 138 0.64 -14.09 11.00
CA ASP A 138 0.18 -15.05 12.02
C ASP A 138 0.73 -14.69 13.41
N VAL A 139 1.97 -14.25 13.48
CA VAL A 139 2.58 -13.75 14.72
C VAL A 139 1.89 -12.48 15.17
N PHE A 140 1.62 -11.54 14.24
CA PHE A 140 0.90 -10.31 14.57
C PHE A 140 -0.57 -10.55 14.94
N GLN A 141 -1.25 -11.52 14.33
CA GLN A 141 -2.59 -11.93 14.77
C GLN A 141 -2.58 -12.47 16.20
N THR A 142 -1.59 -13.32 16.53
CA THR A 142 -1.41 -13.85 17.86
C THR A 142 -1.11 -12.74 18.89
N LEU A 143 -0.23 -11.80 18.53
CA LEU A 143 0.13 -10.66 19.37
C LEU A 143 -1.09 -9.75 19.63
N ALA A 144 -1.83 -9.41 18.57
CA ALA A 144 -3.03 -8.60 18.65
C ALA A 144 -4.10 -9.26 19.54
N ALA A 145 -4.33 -10.56 19.39
CA ALA A 145 -5.28 -11.30 20.21
C ALA A 145 -4.86 -11.33 21.69
N ARG A 146 -3.56 -11.57 21.99
CA ARG A 146 -3.03 -11.60 23.38
C ARG A 146 -3.21 -10.28 24.10
N HIS A 147 -3.06 -9.16 23.42
CA HIS A 147 -3.14 -7.82 23.98
C HIS A 147 -4.47 -7.11 23.73
N ASN A 148 -5.46 -7.81 23.15
CA ASN A 148 -6.77 -7.25 22.78
C ASN A 148 -6.64 -5.98 21.91
N LEU A 149 -5.79 -6.04 20.87
CA LEU A 149 -5.53 -4.96 19.94
C LEU A 149 -6.25 -5.19 18.61
N PHE A 150 -6.62 -4.12 17.95
CA PHE A 150 -7.01 -4.21 16.55
C PHE A 150 -5.78 -4.41 15.66
N LEU A 151 -5.89 -5.27 14.65
CA LEU A 151 -4.90 -5.44 13.60
C LEU A 151 -5.45 -4.83 12.31
N ILE A 152 -4.75 -3.83 11.76
CA ILE A 152 -5.05 -3.19 10.49
C ILE A 152 -3.88 -3.49 9.54
N GLU A 153 -4.16 -4.11 8.40
CA GLU A 153 -3.13 -4.32 7.38
C GLU A 153 -3.06 -3.10 6.45
N ASP A 154 -1.88 -2.53 6.26
CA ASP A 154 -1.63 -1.65 5.12
C ASP A 154 -1.08 -2.50 3.96
N ALA A 155 -1.98 -2.95 3.10
CA ALA A 155 -1.68 -3.74 1.91
C ALA A 155 -1.61 -2.87 0.63
N CYS A 156 -1.41 -1.55 0.77
CA CYS A 156 -1.30 -0.61 -0.37
C CYS A 156 -0.13 -0.94 -1.32
N GLU A 157 0.80 -1.77 -0.90
CA GLU A 157 1.96 -2.21 -1.69
C GLU A 157 1.91 -3.71 -2.02
N ALA A 158 0.87 -4.44 -1.59
CA ALA A 158 0.90 -5.89 -1.50
C ALA A 158 -0.31 -6.61 -2.13
N ILE A 159 -1.06 -5.95 -3.03
CA ILE A 159 -2.13 -6.64 -3.74
C ILE A 159 -1.58 -7.86 -4.50
N GLY A 160 -2.13 -9.05 -4.25
CA GLY A 160 -1.66 -10.32 -4.81
C GLY A 160 -0.53 -10.99 -4.04
N ALA A 161 0.02 -10.37 -2.98
CA ALA A 161 0.91 -11.07 -2.06
C ALA A 161 0.14 -12.11 -1.25
N GLU A 162 0.77 -13.25 -0.94
CA GLU A 162 0.13 -14.33 -0.18
C GLU A 162 1.00 -14.78 1.00
N PHE A 163 0.35 -15.17 2.09
CA PHE A 163 0.97 -15.76 3.27
C PHE A 163 0.30 -17.09 3.63
N GLY A 164 1.10 -18.07 4.03
CA GLY A 164 0.67 -19.41 4.39
C GLY A 164 1.06 -20.46 3.35
N GLN A 165 0.76 -21.73 3.65
CA GLN A 165 1.01 -22.86 2.77
C GLN A 165 -0.24 -23.23 1.96
N PRO A 166 -0.13 -23.57 0.67
CA PRO A 166 -1.25 -24.14 -0.06
C PRO A 166 -1.79 -25.44 0.63
N PRO A 167 -3.11 -25.69 0.65
CA PRO A 167 -4.17 -24.88 0.02
C PRO A 167 -4.67 -23.72 0.89
N ASN A 168 -4.11 -23.49 2.08
CA ASN A 168 -4.59 -22.54 3.07
C ASN A 168 -3.94 -21.13 2.94
N ALA A 169 -3.14 -20.91 1.92
CA ALA A 169 -2.55 -19.60 1.67
C ALA A 169 -3.65 -18.54 1.44
N ARG A 170 -3.49 -17.38 2.08
CA ARG A 170 -4.41 -16.24 2.00
C ARG A 170 -3.67 -15.01 1.51
N ARG A 171 -4.40 -14.11 0.83
CA ARG A 171 -3.84 -12.86 0.33
C ARG A 171 -3.65 -11.84 1.44
N ALA A 172 -2.58 -11.07 1.37
CA ALA A 172 -2.40 -9.88 2.18
C ALA A 172 -3.63 -8.99 2.06
N GLY A 173 -4.09 -8.42 3.16
CA GLY A 173 -5.35 -7.71 3.25
C GLY A 173 -6.55 -8.56 3.66
N SER A 174 -6.37 -9.85 3.97
CA SER A 174 -7.46 -10.73 4.41
C SER A 174 -7.31 -11.27 5.83
N PHE A 175 -6.36 -10.79 6.60
CA PHE A 175 -6.03 -11.32 7.92
C PHE A 175 -6.45 -10.43 9.08
N GLY A 176 -6.35 -9.11 8.91
CA GLY A 176 -6.67 -8.12 9.95
C GLY A 176 -8.17 -7.91 10.16
N HIS A 177 -8.52 -7.11 11.15
CA HIS A 177 -9.89 -6.64 11.36
C HIS A 177 -10.34 -5.79 10.16
N LEU A 178 -9.42 -4.96 9.68
CA LEU A 178 -9.54 -4.17 8.46
C LEU A 178 -8.22 -4.24 7.68
N ALA A 179 -8.28 -4.03 6.37
CA ALA A 179 -7.09 -3.86 5.56
C ALA A 179 -7.30 -2.76 4.52
N VAL A 180 -6.21 -2.12 4.10
CA VAL A 180 -6.26 -1.01 3.15
C VAL A 180 -5.45 -1.34 1.91
N LEU A 181 -6.03 -1.07 0.75
CA LEU A 181 -5.40 -1.15 -0.57
C LEU A 181 -5.22 0.27 -1.13
N GLY A 182 -4.17 0.48 -1.92
CA GLY A 182 -3.91 1.75 -2.61
C GLY A 182 -3.71 1.53 -4.10
N PHE A 183 -4.24 2.46 -4.93
CA PHE A 183 -4.25 2.34 -6.39
C PHE A 183 -3.60 3.53 -7.09
N TYR A 184 -2.56 4.11 -6.49
CA TYR A 184 -1.75 5.15 -7.10
C TYR A 184 -1.00 4.62 -8.36
N PRO A 185 -0.61 5.46 -9.35
CA PRO A 185 -0.05 5.00 -10.64
C PRO A 185 1.21 4.13 -10.57
N ASN A 186 1.95 4.14 -9.46
CA ASN A 186 3.12 3.28 -9.28
C ASN A 186 2.81 1.90 -8.68
N LYS A 187 1.56 1.64 -8.28
CA LYS A 187 1.15 0.36 -7.68
C LYS A 187 1.01 -0.74 -8.73
N GLN A 188 0.76 -1.98 -8.28
CA GLN A 188 0.57 -3.13 -9.18
C GLN A 188 -0.63 -2.95 -10.10
N ILE A 189 -1.69 -2.35 -9.59
CA ILE A 189 -2.85 -1.86 -10.34
C ILE A 189 -3.12 -0.40 -9.98
N THR A 190 -3.74 0.34 -10.89
CA THR A 190 -4.01 1.77 -10.66
C THR A 190 -5.44 2.16 -11.05
N THR A 191 -5.93 3.19 -10.36
CA THR A 191 -7.15 3.92 -10.73
C THR A 191 -6.85 5.42 -10.98
N GLY A 192 -5.56 5.77 -11.14
CA GLY A 192 -5.06 7.15 -11.08
C GLY A 192 -4.89 7.60 -9.63
N GLU A 193 -5.96 7.90 -8.96
CA GLU A 193 -6.06 7.99 -7.50
C GLU A 193 -7.11 7.00 -7.02
N GLY A 194 -6.90 6.39 -5.86
CA GLY A 194 -7.85 5.44 -5.28
C GLY A 194 -7.27 4.56 -4.20
N GLY A 195 -8.18 3.86 -3.54
CA GLY A 195 -7.91 2.84 -2.54
C GLY A 195 -9.15 2.02 -2.25
N ALA A 196 -9.04 1.07 -1.36
CA ALA A 196 -10.18 0.35 -0.81
C ALA A 196 -9.88 -0.10 0.62
N VAL A 197 -10.92 -0.22 1.44
CA VAL A 197 -10.85 -0.86 2.75
C VAL A 197 -11.56 -2.20 2.68
N LEU A 198 -10.88 -3.26 3.07
CA LEU A 198 -11.41 -4.61 3.17
C LEU A 198 -11.87 -4.86 4.60
N ALA A 199 -13.01 -5.53 4.79
CA ALA A 199 -13.58 -5.80 6.09
C ALA A 199 -14.24 -7.18 6.16
N HIS A 200 -14.10 -7.83 7.31
CA HIS A 200 -14.81 -9.08 7.60
C HIS A 200 -16.17 -8.82 8.27
N ASP A 201 -16.24 -7.80 9.13
CA ASP A 201 -17.44 -7.44 9.87
C ASP A 201 -18.36 -6.54 9.01
N PRO A 202 -19.63 -6.92 8.79
CA PRO A 202 -20.59 -6.10 8.06
C PRO A 202 -20.88 -4.75 8.73
N ALA A 203 -20.75 -4.65 10.06
CA ALA A 203 -20.90 -3.39 10.78
C ALA A 203 -19.77 -2.41 10.42
N HIS A 204 -18.53 -2.90 10.34
CA HIS A 204 -17.39 -2.09 9.87
C HIS A 204 -17.61 -1.63 8.42
N ALA A 205 -18.02 -2.53 7.52
CA ALA A 205 -18.28 -2.18 6.13
C ALA A 205 -19.38 -1.11 5.99
N THR A 206 -20.43 -1.21 6.80
CA THR A 206 -21.53 -0.23 6.85
C THR A 206 -21.03 1.13 7.32
N ARG A 207 -20.24 1.18 8.41
CA ARG A 207 -19.66 2.43 8.91
C ARG A 207 -18.68 3.07 7.92
N LEU A 208 -17.82 2.27 7.28
CA LEU A 208 -16.93 2.74 6.23
C LEU A 208 -17.67 3.40 5.08
N ARG A 209 -18.78 2.80 4.60
CA ARG A 209 -19.63 3.37 3.56
C ARG A 209 -20.29 4.68 3.99
N SER A 210 -20.72 4.78 5.25
CA SER A 210 -21.25 5.99 5.85
C SER A 210 -20.20 7.10 5.88
N LEU A 211 -19.08 6.85 6.55
CA LEU A 211 -18.00 7.82 6.72
C LEU A 211 -17.42 8.31 5.39
N ARG A 212 -17.22 7.44 4.40
CA ARG A 212 -16.76 7.78 3.05
C ARG A 212 -17.67 8.75 2.32
N ASN A 213 -18.97 8.74 2.64
CA ASN A 213 -20.01 9.49 1.98
C ASN A 213 -20.73 10.47 2.93
N GLN A 214 -19.97 11.35 3.58
CA GLN A 214 -20.47 12.44 4.42
C GLN A 214 -21.19 11.96 5.69
N GLY A 215 -21.01 10.73 6.16
CA GLY A 215 -21.71 10.19 7.33
C GLY A 215 -23.19 9.82 7.08
N ARG A 216 -23.58 9.60 5.83
CA ARG A 216 -24.94 9.17 5.49
C ARG A 216 -25.25 7.79 6.04
N GLY A 217 -26.44 7.59 6.60
CA GLY A 217 -26.90 6.31 7.14
C GLY A 217 -27.02 5.22 6.05
N PRO A 218 -26.95 3.92 6.42
CA PRO A 218 -26.87 2.80 5.48
C PRO A 218 -28.08 2.69 4.54
N GLN A 219 -29.26 3.04 4.99
CA GLN A 219 -30.48 3.01 4.17
C GLN A 219 -30.52 4.11 3.09
N ARG A 220 -29.58 5.06 3.12
CA ARG A 220 -29.53 6.27 2.31
C ARG A 220 -28.37 6.28 1.32
N GLN A 221 -27.55 5.23 1.30
CA GLN A 221 -26.46 5.09 0.33
C GLN A 221 -26.97 4.75 -1.09
N VAL A 222 -28.24 4.45 -1.21
CA VAL A 222 -28.92 4.11 -2.47
C VAL A 222 -29.38 5.36 -3.23
N PHE A 223 -28.56 6.41 -3.26
CA PHE A 223 -28.68 7.44 -4.28
C PHE A 223 -27.87 7.08 -5.54
N VAL A 224 -27.65 5.81 -5.71
CA VAL A 224 -27.17 5.23 -6.94
C VAL A 224 -28.42 4.95 -7.73
N ASP A 225 -29.04 5.92 -8.28
CA ASP A 225 -29.90 5.51 -9.37
C ASP A 225 -30.82 6.62 -9.81
N GLY A 226 -30.58 7.10 -10.95
CA GLY A 226 -31.62 7.33 -11.91
C GLY A 226 -32.32 6.01 -12.32
N VAL A 227 -32.60 5.09 -11.39
CA VAL A 227 -33.56 4.02 -11.63
C VAL A 227 -34.93 4.64 -11.51
N GLU A 228 -35.58 4.78 -12.64
CA GLU A 228 -36.99 5.20 -12.75
C GLU A 228 -37.80 4.49 -11.66
N GLY A 229 -38.38 5.27 -10.73
CA GLY A 229 -39.40 4.83 -9.81
C GLY A 229 -39.11 4.91 -8.31
N ARG A 230 -37.90 5.23 -7.82
CA ARG A 230 -37.67 5.49 -6.39
C ARG A 230 -37.56 6.99 -6.13
N GLN A 231 -38.56 7.55 -5.52
CA GLN A 231 -38.50 8.87 -4.91
C GLN A 231 -37.42 8.86 -3.83
N PRO A 232 -36.53 9.87 -3.74
CA PRO A 232 -35.61 10.02 -2.60
C PRO A 232 -36.49 10.02 -1.32
N SER A 233 -36.11 9.22 -0.32
CA SER A 233 -36.75 9.34 1.00
C SER A 233 -36.61 10.79 1.46
N GLN A 234 -37.60 11.34 2.19
CA GLN A 234 -37.54 12.72 2.69
C GLN A 234 -36.26 13.02 3.46
N ASP A 235 -35.60 11.99 3.96
CA ASP A 235 -34.39 12.03 4.80
C ASP A 235 -33.08 11.82 4.03
N TRP A 236 -33.04 11.90 2.71
CA TRP A 236 -31.82 11.60 1.94
C TRP A 236 -30.65 12.54 2.26
N LEU A 237 -30.89 13.70 2.88
CA LEU A 237 -29.89 14.66 3.36
C LEU A 237 -29.52 14.48 4.83
N ASP A 238 -30.13 13.54 5.58
CA ASP A 238 -29.74 13.33 6.96
C ASP A 238 -28.43 12.53 7.05
N HIS A 239 -27.60 12.93 7.97
CA HIS A 239 -26.30 12.36 8.25
C HIS A 239 -26.28 11.81 9.67
N ALA A 240 -25.89 10.54 9.84
CA ALA A 240 -25.87 9.87 11.14
C ALA A 240 -24.68 10.29 12.01
N GLU A 241 -23.59 10.67 11.37
CA GLU A 241 -22.35 11.12 12.02
C GLU A 241 -21.59 12.07 11.08
N PRO A 242 -20.67 12.90 11.58
CA PRO A 242 -19.75 13.64 10.71
C PRO A 242 -18.94 12.68 9.85
N GLY A 243 -18.90 12.91 8.54
CA GLY A 243 -18.20 12.06 7.60
C GLY A 243 -17.39 12.86 6.59
N TYR A 244 -16.84 12.16 5.59
CA TYR A 244 -15.85 12.68 4.65
C TYR A 244 -16.33 12.52 3.20
N ASN A 245 -15.74 13.26 2.31
CA ASN A 245 -15.91 13.07 0.88
C ASN A 245 -14.74 12.24 0.31
N TYR A 246 -14.74 10.94 0.63
CA TYR A 246 -13.69 10.01 0.22
C TYR A 246 -14.19 8.96 -0.79
N ARG A 247 -15.22 9.34 -1.58
CA ARG A 247 -15.78 8.50 -2.64
C ARG A 247 -14.78 8.29 -3.77
N LEU A 248 -14.74 7.09 -4.33
CA LEU A 248 -14.10 6.82 -5.61
C LEU A 248 -15.12 6.99 -6.74
N SER A 249 -14.74 7.62 -7.84
CA SER A 249 -15.62 7.80 -8.99
C SER A 249 -15.85 6.50 -9.77
N ASP A 250 -16.95 6.38 -10.49
CA ASP A 250 -17.20 5.23 -11.39
C ASP A 250 -16.15 5.15 -12.51
N ILE A 251 -15.65 6.28 -12.96
CA ILE A 251 -14.57 6.35 -13.94
C ILE A 251 -13.32 5.61 -13.41
N ALA A 252 -12.91 5.91 -12.18
CA ALA A 252 -11.78 5.27 -11.54
C ALA A 252 -12.07 3.78 -11.22
N CYS A 253 -13.31 3.46 -10.83
CA CYS A 253 -13.73 2.08 -10.57
C CYS A 253 -13.70 1.21 -11.84
N ALA A 254 -14.14 1.73 -12.98
CA ALA A 254 -14.06 1.03 -14.26
C ALA A 254 -12.60 0.72 -14.65
N LEU A 255 -11.71 1.71 -14.51
CA LEU A 255 -10.28 1.52 -14.69
C LEU A 255 -9.75 0.43 -13.77
N GLY A 256 -10.03 0.52 -12.45
CA GLY A 256 -9.57 -0.43 -11.44
C GLY A 256 -10.09 -1.84 -11.67
N ARG A 257 -11.32 -2.01 -12.14
CA ARG A 257 -11.92 -3.31 -12.44
C ARG A 257 -11.20 -4.02 -13.58
N VAL A 258 -10.85 -3.31 -14.65
CA VAL A 258 -10.06 -3.87 -15.74
C VAL A 258 -8.63 -4.20 -15.28
N GLN A 259 -7.99 -3.29 -14.56
CA GLN A 259 -6.67 -3.54 -13.97
C GLN A 259 -6.66 -4.79 -13.07
N LEU A 260 -7.68 -4.96 -12.23
CA LEU A 260 -7.81 -6.13 -11.38
C LEU A 260 -8.04 -7.42 -12.17
N SER A 261 -8.77 -7.37 -13.29
CA SER A 261 -8.95 -8.55 -14.15
C SER A 261 -7.66 -9.02 -14.80
N ARG A 262 -6.63 -8.16 -14.89
CA ARG A 262 -5.30 -8.44 -15.44
C ARG A 262 -4.23 -8.64 -14.36
N ILE A 263 -4.63 -8.79 -13.10
CA ILE A 263 -3.68 -8.82 -11.96
C ILE A 263 -2.65 -9.96 -12.10
N ASP A 264 -3.06 -11.14 -12.53
CA ASP A 264 -2.17 -12.31 -12.65
C ASP A 264 -1.09 -12.06 -13.71
N GLU A 265 -1.43 -11.43 -14.86
CA GLU A 265 -0.46 -10.97 -15.86
C GLU A 265 0.52 -9.98 -15.24
N THR A 266 0.01 -8.98 -14.53
CA THR A 266 0.82 -7.96 -13.85
C THR A 266 1.82 -8.57 -12.87
N LEU A 267 1.36 -9.48 -12.03
CA LEU A 267 2.22 -10.15 -11.03
C LEU A 267 3.29 -11.01 -11.70
N ALA A 268 2.96 -11.72 -12.77
CA ALA A 268 3.91 -12.53 -13.53
C ALA A 268 5.00 -11.67 -14.20
N LEU A 269 4.63 -10.53 -14.80
CA LEU A 269 5.58 -9.60 -15.41
C LEU A 269 6.53 -9.00 -14.36
N ARG A 270 6.02 -8.61 -13.20
CA ARG A 270 6.83 -8.07 -12.09
C ARG A 270 7.76 -9.12 -11.50
N GLN A 271 7.29 -10.33 -11.29
CA GLN A 271 8.13 -11.45 -10.84
C GLN A 271 9.28 -11.73 -11.83
N ALA A 272 9.00 -11.74 -13.13
CA ALA A 272 10.01 -11.92 -14.15
C ALA A 272 11.05 -10.77 -14.18
N ALA A 273 10.60 -9.53 -14.00
CA ALA A 273 11.47 -8.36 -13.91
C ALA A 273 12.37 -8.42 -12.66
N ALA A 274 11.83 -8.78 -11.48
CA ALA A 274 12.59 -8.94 -10.24
C ALA A 274 13.64 -10.05 -10.38
N ALA A 275 13.27 -11.21 -10.90
CA ALA A 275 14.19 -12.32 -11.13
C ALA A 275 15.34 -11.95 -12.10
N ARG A 276 15.06 -11.13 -13.12
CA ARG A 276 16.07 -10.63 -14.04
C ARG A 276 17.04 -9.69 -13.35
N TYR A 277 16.55 -8.73 -12.55
CA TYR A 277 17.41 -7.85 -11.77
C TYR A 277 18.30 -8.62 -10.80
N ASN A 278 17.79 -9.61 -10.08
CA ASN A 278 18.60 -10.42 -9.18
C ASN A 278 19.80 -11.07 -9.93
N ARG A 279 19.55 -11.61 -11.15
CA ARG A 279 20.66 -12.20 -11.96
C ARG A 279 21.66 -11.15 -12.42
N LEU A 280 21.20 -9.99 -12.88
CA LEU A 280 22.08 -8.93 -13.41
C LEU A 280 22.91 -8.24 -12.32
N LEU A 281 22.36 -8.14 -11.11
CA LEU A 281 22.93 -7.38 -10.00
C LEU A 281 23.73 -8.27 -9.03
N ALA A 282 23.49 -9.57 -8.99
CA ALA A 282 24.21 -10.50 -8.11
C ALA A 282 25.76 -10.42 -8.20
N PRO A 283 26.38 -10.14 -9.37
CA PRO A 283 27.83 -9.99 -9.46
C PRO A 283 28.40 -8.70 -8.85
N ILE A 284 27.57 -7.75 -8.40
CA ILE A 284 28.05 -6.47 -7.83
C ILE A 284 28.44 -6.68 -6.37
N PRO A 285 29.75 -6.50 -6.01
CA PRO A 285 30.22 -6.78 -4.67
C PRO A 285 29.57 -5.88 -3.61
N GLY A 286 29.13 -6.49 -2.50
CA GLY A 286 28.55 -5.77 -1.36
C GLY A 286 27.15 -5.19 -1.58
N LEU A 287 26.58 -5.36 -2.78
CA LEU A 287 25.19 -4.99 -3.05
C LEU A 287 24.25 -6.06 -2.47
N GLU A 288 23.33 -5.65 -1.60
CA GLU A 288 22.34 -6.55 -1.02
C GLU A 288 21.04 -6.47 -1.82
N LEU A 289 20.58 -7.62 -2.32
CA LEU A 289 19.37 -7.73 -3.15
C LEU A 289 18.17 -8.16 -2.32
N PRO A 290 16.94 -7.75 -2.70
CA PRO A 290 15.74 -8.25 -2.05
C PRO A 290 15.59 -9.76 -2.30
N PRO A 291 15.03 -10.52 -1.32
CA PRO A 291 14.82 -11.96 -1.48
C PRO A 291 13.79 -12.22 -2.60
N LEU A 292 14.07 -13.18 -3.49
CA LEU A 292 13.10 -13.62 -4.51
C LEU A 292 12.03 -14.55 -3.94
N THR A 293 12.39 -15.27 -2.89
CA THR A 293 11.51 -16.25 -2.23
C THR A 293 11.70 -16.14 -0.72
N LEU A 294 10.61 -16.33 -0.01
CA LEU A 294 10.58 -16.42 1.45
C LEU A 294 9.70 -17.60 1.86
N PRO A 295 9.99 -18.28 2.96
CA PRO A 295 9.14 -19.36 3.43
C PRO A 295 7.68 -18.90 3.60
N ASN A 296 6.73 -19.69 3.11
CA ASN A 296 5.30 -19.46 3.25
C ASN A 296 4.79 -18.11 2.70
N ARG A 297 5.50 -17.50 1.74
CA ARG A 297 5.13 -16.18 1.21
C ARG A 297 5.26 -16.12 -0.31
N VAL A 298 4.27 -15.49 -0.94
CA VAL A 298 4.34 -15.03 -2.33
C VAL A 298 4.50 -13.52 -2.29
N ILE A 299 5.60 -13.02 -2.89
CA ILE A 299 5.91 -11.60 -2.95
C ILE A 299 5.17 -10.97 -4.11
N SER A 300 4.42 -9.90 -3.83
CA SER A 300 3.81 -9.05 -4.86
C SER A 300 4.70 -7.83 -5.10
N TRP A 301 5.59 -7.92 -6.05
CA TRP A 301 6.61 -6.91 -6.31
C TRP A 301 6.00 -5.53 -6.61
N PHE A 302 6.03 -4.63 -5.63
CA PHE A 302 5.63 -3.23 -5.80
C PHE A 302 6.77 -2.39 -6.39
N VAL A 303 7.95 -2.52 -5.82
CA VAL A 303 9.20 -1.85 -6.21
C VAL A 303 10.34 -2.85 -6.15
N TYR A 304 11.47 -2.50 -6.76
CA TYR A 304 12.71 -3.25 -6.61
C TYR A 304 13.75 -2.39 -5.89
N VAL A 305 13.96 -2.66 -4.60
CA VAL A 305 14.84 -1.88 -3.72
C VAL A 305 16.06 -2.71 -3.38
N VAL A 306 17.24 -2.16 -3.67
CA VAL A 306 18.54 -2.72 -3.27
C VAL A 306 19.10 -1.97 -2.08
N ARG A 307 19.99 -2.60 -1.32
CA ARG A 307 20.80 -1.94 -0.30
C ARG A 307 22.25 -1.81 -0.81
N LEU A 308 22.68 -0.58 -0.93
CA LEU A 308 24.04 -0.27 -1.38
C LEU A 308 25.09 -0.78 -0.39
N PRO A 309 26.34 -1.07 -0.84
CA PRO A 309 27.45 -1.38 0.05
C PRO A 309 27.62 -0.29 1.12
N GLN A 310 28.11 -0.66 2.31
CA GLN A 310 28.32 0.31 3.41
C GLN A 310 29.25 1.46 3.04
N SER A 311 30.22 1.22 2.15
CA SER A 311 31.16 2.21 1.65
C SER A 311 30.58 3.14 0.58
N ALA A 312 29.40 2.84 0.04
CA ALA A 312 28.83 3.61 -1.07
C ALA A 312 28.06 4.85 -0.59
N ASP A 313 28.31 5.97 -1.25
CA ASP A 313 27.48 7.17 -1.10
C ASP A 313 26.27 7.09 -2.01
N ARG A 314 25.07 7.00 -1.41
CA ARG A 314 23.81 6.92 -2.15
C ARG A 314 23.58 8.15 -3.03
N HIS A 315 23.89 9.36 -2.57
CA HIS A 315 23.64 10.58 -3.35
C HIS A 315 24.53 10.63 -4.59
N ARG A 316 25.81 10.25 -4.44
CA ARG A 316 26.74 10.11 -5.57
C ARG A 316 26.25 9.04 -6.56
N THR A 317 25.81 7.89 -6.05
CA THR A 317 25.26 6.80 -6.88
C THR A 317 24.03 7.27 -7.65
N GLN A 318 23.08 7.95 -6.99
CA GLN A 318 21.89 8.50 -7.64
C GLN A 318 22.22 9.52 -8.72
N ALA A 319 23.17 10.43 -8.45
CA ALA A 319 23.62 11.42 -9.44
C ALA A 319 24.25 10.75 -10.68
N ALA A 320 25.07 9.72 -10.50
CA ALA A 320 25.68 8.96 -11.60
C ALA A 320 24.62 8.24 -12.46
N LEU A 321 23.61 7.65 -11.83
CA LEU A 321 22.49 7.01 -12.55
C LEU A 321 21.62 8.03 -13.29
N ALA A 322 21.36 9.18 -12.68
CA ALA A 322 20.60 10.26 -13.29
C ALA A 322 21.28 10.84 -14.55
N GLN A 323 22.64 10.95 -14.55
CA GLN A 323 23.42 11.37 -15.72
C GLN A 323 23.26 10.41 -16.90
N ARG A 324 22.94 9.13 -16.63
CA ARG A 324 22.66 8.10 -17.64
C ARG A 324 21.17 7.95 -17.98
N GLY A 325 20.35 8.93 -17.54
CA GLY A 325 18.90 8.92 -17.83
C GLY A 325 18.09 7.95 -16.97
N ILE A 326 18.63 7.42 -15.87
CA ILE A 326 17.99 6.43 -15.01
C ILE A 326 17.41 7.12 -13.77
N ALA A 327 16.09 7.06 -13.60
CA ALA A 327 15.43 7.58 -12.41
C ALA A 327 15.54 6.57 -11.26
N THR A 328 15.80 7.07 -10.05
CA THR A 328 15.89 6.25 -8.83
C THR A 328 15.10 6.88 -7.69
N GLY A 329 14.73 6.08 -6.68
CA GLY A 329 13.96 6.54 -5.54
C GLY A 329 14.61 6.21 -4.20
N ARG A 330 14.27 7.02 -3.18
CA ARG A 330 14.61 6.75 -1.79
C ARG A 330 13.39 6.17 -1.08
N TYR A 331 13.35 4.88 -0.86
CA TYR A 331 12.28 4.14 -0.16
C TYR A 331 12.86 3.39 1.04
N PHE A 332 12.51 3.78 2.29
CA PHE A 332 11.80 4.98 2.71
C PHE A 332 12.71 5.82 3.63
N PRO A 333 12.60 7.16 3.64
CA PRO A 333 13.13 7.94 4.74
C PRO A 333 12.38 7.56 6.02
N PRO A 334 13.05 7.23 7.14
CA PRO A 334 12.36 6.89 8.39
C PRO A 334 11.43 8.02 8.83
N ILE A 335 10.21 7.67 9.22
CA ILE A 335 9.17 8.66 9.56
C ILE A 335 9.62 9.51 10.76
N HIS A 336 10.19 8.90 11.80
CA HIS A 336 10.65 9.60 13.01
C HIS A 336 11.75 10.61 12.76
N GLN A 337 12.47 10.52 11.61
CA GLN A 337 13.50 11.48 11.20
C GLN A 337 12.98 12.58 10.28
N GLN A 338 11.71 12.53 9.87
CA GLN A 338 11.17 13.55 8.96
C GLN A 338 10.79 14.83 9.69
N PRO A 339 10.97 16.02 9.08
CA PRO A 339 10.68 17.31 9.73
C PRO A 339 9.25 17.41 10.28
N ALA A 340 8.27 16.89 9.52
CA ALA A 340 6.87 16.88 9.95
C ALA A 340 6.67 16.11 11.25
N TRP A 341 7.40 15.01 11.45
CA TRP A 341 7.32 14.21 12.67
C TRP A 341 8.08 14.89 13.84
N GLN A 342 9.29 15.38 13.57
CA GLN A 342 10.10 16.04 14.61
C GLN A 342 9.39 17.23 15.26
N ALA A 343 8.52 17.91 14.51
CA ALA A 343 7.69 19.00 15.02
C ALA A 343 6.55 18.52 15.98
N HIS A 344 6.19 17.23 15.97
CA HIS A 344 5.07 16.66 16.74
C HIS A 344 5.53 15.78 17.89
N SER A 345 6.78 15.33 17.93
CA SER A 345 7.29 14.41 18.96
C SER A 345 8.25 15.12 19.91
N SER A 346 7.95 15.06 21.21
CA SER A 346 8.86 15.50 22.28
C SER A 346 9.85 14.42 22.74
N ALA A 347 9.63 13.15 22.36
CA ALA A 347 10.45 12.02 22.75
C ALA A 347 11.43 11.64 21.63
N ALA A 348 12.69 11.40 21.99
CA ALA A 348 13.67 10.83 21.07
C ALA A 348 13.29 9.37 20.74
N VAL A 349 13.08 9.09 19.46
CA VAL A 349 12.87 7.74 18.94
C VAL A 349 14.21 7.23 18.44
N ASN A 350 14.66 6.07 18.93
CA ASN A 350 15.92 5.43 18.57
C ASN A 350 15.63 4.10 17.88
N LEU A 351 15.86 4.02 16.57
CA LEU A 351 15.64 2.85 15.72
C LEU A 351 16.88 2.60 14.85
N PRO A 352 17.98 2.16 15.45
CA PRO A 352 19.30 2.13 14.79
C PRO A 352 19.33 1.23 13.56
N LEU A 353 18.61 0.11 13.56
CA LEU A 353 18.54 -0.78 12.40
C LEU A 353 17.77 -0.14 11.25
N THR A 354 16.59 0.43 11.54
CA THR A 354 15.79 1.20 10.57
C THR A 354 16.63 2.33 9.94
N GLU A 355 17.34 3.09 10.77
CA GLU A 355 18.16 4.24 10.33
C GLU A 355 19.32 3.79 9.44
N SER A 356 20.07 2.78 9.87
CA SER A 356 21.18 2.20 9.13
C SER A 356 20.76 1.65 7.76
N ILE A 357 19.66 0.90 7.71
CA ILE A 357 19.11 0.35 6.47
C ILE A 357 18.62 1.45 5.53
N ALA A 358 17.88 2.42 6.05
CA ALA A 358 17.32 3.53 5.26
C ALA A 358 18.39 4.40 4.59
N LEU A 359 19.60 4.50 5.16
CA LEU A 359 20.71 5.22 4.55
C LEU A 359 21.20 4.57 3.26
N ARG A 360 21.06 3.26 3.12
CA ARG A 360 21.60 2.46 2.02
C ARG A 360 20.56 2.01 0.99
N THR A 361 19.27 2.17 1.24
CA THR A 361 18.23 1.76 0.30
C THR A 361 18.19 2.65 -0.94
N LEU A 362 18.05 1.99 -2.10
CA LEU A 362 17.90 2.63 -3.40
C LEU A 362 16.88 1.85 -4.25
N ALA A 363 15.78 2.47 -4.61
CA ALA A 363 14.81 1.91 -5.54
C ALA A 363 15.28 2.12 -6.98
N LEU A 364 15.32 1.06 -7.75
CA LEU A 364 15.65 1.03 -9.17
C LEU A 364 14.38 1.09 -10.01
N PRO A 365 14.46 1.49 -11.30
CA PRO A 365 13.33 1.45 -12.24
C PRO A 365 12.62 0.11 -12.21
N PHE A 366 11.30 0.11 -11.92
CA PHE A 366 10.55 -1.12 -11.82
C PHE A 366 9.08 -0.92 -12.20
N PHE A 367 8.66 -1.53 -13.32
CA PHE A 367 7.30 -1.46 -13.85
C PHE A 367 7.03 -2.65 -14.78
N ASN A 368 5.75 -2.93 -15.08
CA ASN A 368 5.34 -4.15 -15.79
C ASN A 368 6.06 -4.36 -17.13
N ARG A 369 6.21 -3.31 -17.92
CA ARG A 369 6.77 -3.36 -19.28
C ARG A 369 8.23 -2.92 -19.36
N ILE A 370 8.97 -2.96 -18.25
CA ILE A 370 10.42 -2.70 -18.29
C ILE A 370 11.12 -3.78 -19.14
N THR A 371 11.88 -3.32 -20.16
CA THR A 371 12.51 -4.25 -21.11
C THR A 371 13.80 -4.86 -20.53
N PRO A 372 14.24 -6.02 -21.05
CA PRO A 372 15.53 -6.61 -20.70
C PRO A 372 16.71 -5.64 -20.91
N ASP A 373 16.71 -4.88 -22.03
CA ASP A 373 17.76 -3.92 -22.36
C ASP A 373 17.79 -2.75 -21.38
N GLN A 374 16.61 -2.25 -20.97
CA GLN A 374 16.53 -1.23 -19.91
C GLN A 374 17.10 -1.72 -18.61
N GLN A 375 16.79 -2.95 -18.19
CA GLN A 375 17.31 -3.53 -16.95
C GLN A 375 18.83 -3.78 -17.04
N GLN A 376 19.32 -4.23 -18.20
CA GLN A 376 20.77 -4.36 -18.42
C GLN A 376 21.47 -3.01 -18.30
N HIS A 377 20.93 -1.97 -18.94
CA HIS A 377 21.49 -0.61 -18.85
C HIS A 377 21.52 -0.10 -17.40
N VAL A 378 20.47 -0.34 -16.61
CA VAL A 378 20.40 0.01 -15.18
C VAL A 378 21.49 -0.74 -14.38
N ALA A 379 21.64 -2.05 -14.64
CA ALA A 379 22.62 -2.88 -13.94
C ALA A 379 24.08 -2.46 -14.24
N ASP A 380 24.38 -2.18 -15.51
CA ASP A 380 25.71 -1.72 -15.93
C ASP A 380 26.02 -0.34 -15.34
N ALA A 381 25.06 0.58 -15.39
CA ALA A 381 25.21 1.90 -14.81
C ALA A 381 25.43 1.87 -13.29
N LEU A 382 24.71 0.98 -12.59
CA LEU A 382 24.87 0.82 -11.13
C LEU A 382 26.23 0.19 -10.78
N ARG A 383 26.68 -0.82 -11.56
CA ARG A 383 28.00 -1.43 -11.40
C ARG A 383 29.11 -0.38 -11.53
N ASP A 384 29.05 0.43 -12.59
CA ASP A 384 30.05 1.48 -12.83
C ASP A 384 30.02 2.55 -11.72
N ALA A 385 28.81 2.93 -11.23
CA ALA A 385 28.68 3.91 -10.16
C ALA A 385 29.21 3.41 -8.80
N LEU A 386 29.29 2.09 -8.60
CA LEU A 386 29.78 1.45 -7.39
C LEU A 386 31.22 0.94 -7.52
N ALA A 387 31.85 1.02 -8.71
CA ALA A 387 33.25 0.65 -8.90
C ALA A 387 34.16 1.52 -8.02
N PRO A 388 35.18 0.93 -7.38
CA PRO A 388 36.19 1.72 -6.68
C PRO A 388 36.89 2.68 -7.65
N ASN A 389 37.13 3.91 -7.20
CA ASN A 389 37.91 4.90 -7.97
C ASN A 389 39.38 4.51 -8.05
#